data_ba8a1b6934f631874a8595c515b72122
#
_entry.id   ba8a1b6934f631874a8595c515b72122
#
_cell.length_a   1.000
_cell.length_b   1.000
_cell.length_c   1.000
_cell.angle_alpha   90.00
_cell.angle_beta   90.00
_cell.angle_gamma   90.00
#
_symmetry.space_group_name_H-M   'P 1'
#
loop_
_entity.id
_entity.type
_entity.pdbx_description
1 polymer ?
#
loop_
_entity_poly.entity_id
_entity_poly.type
_entity_poly.pdbx_seq_one_letter_code
_entity_poly.pdbx_strand_id
1 'polypeptide(L)'
;VRVLFAVFPTSAHTFPVVPLAWALQNAGHEVRIATHPDMTGPVTQAGLAAVPVGRAADLARLTDFGRNPALLGHAGGDLAVASAHCPDWGPKWYRMTRVFAGLRPLLEELTGVAVRWRPDLVLWDPFCLPAAVAARLSGAAHARLLWGRDNIAWLRQRSQRYQEQAPEGSWPDPLEEVMQQLLEPYGLPYEEELLLGQWTIDPMPPGVRLPAPDVSYEAMRWAAYDGGGPVPDWLHTKPVRPRVCLAWESDGRDPDADPAGGPSFPDLLAAFSGLDVELVATGGPATVPGAAASDRLRLPHRLPLNQLLPGCAAVVHQGGSSLFAAAAAHGVPQLIVPTRFWDEEATADYLERRNAGRVLDPARCDARTLRDALSGLLGTPAVREGARVLREELAMLPGPSALVPVLERLTGLHQRI
;
A
#
# COMPACT_ATOMS: atom_id res chain seq x y z
N VAL A 1 5.69 -10.45 -24.54
CA VAL A 1 6.56 -9.62 -23.68
C VAL A 1 6.90 -10.39 -22.41
N ARG A 2 8.16 -10.33 -21.96
CA ARG A 2 8.61 -10.84 -20.66
C ARG A 2 8.55 -9.73 -19.64
N VAL A 3 7.76 -9.91 -18.58
CA VAL A 3 7.53 -8.89 -17.56
C VAL A 3 8.07 -9.37 -16.22
N LEU A 4 9.02 -8.61 -15.67
CA LEU A 4 9.58 -8.83 -14.34
C LEU A 4 8.95 -7.83 -13.37
N PHE A 5 8.26 -8.32 -12.36
CA PHE A 5 7.91 -7.49 -11.21
C PHE A 5 9.04 -7.58 -10.16
N ALA A 6 9.40 -6.46 -9.57
CA ALA A 6 10.31 -6.41 -8.44
C ALA A 6 9.60 -5.74 -7.26
N VAL A 7 9.34 -6.50 -6.20
CA VAL A 7 8.41 -6.12 -5.13
C VAL A 7 9.09 -6.12 -3.78
N PHE A 8 8.77 -5.11 -2.98
CA PHE A 8 9.19 -5.08 -1.58
C PHE A 8 8.51 -6.22 -0.80
N PRO A 9 9.22 -6.91 0.11
CA PRO A 9 8.82 -8.20 0.64
C PRO A 9 7.81 -8.13 1.78
N THR A 10 6.68 -7.51 1.55
CA THR A 10 5.53 -7.53 2.45
C THR A 10 4.25 -7.86 1.68
N SER A 11 3.23 -8.36 2.37
CA SER A 11 1.93 -8.64 1.75
C SER A 11 1.29 -7.37 1.19
N ALA A 12 1.44 -6.24 1.89
CA ALA A 12 0.90 -4.94 1.48
C ALA A 12 1.45 -4.45 0.14
N HIS A 13 2.67 -4.85 -0.22
CA HIS A 13 3.31 -4.50 -1.49
C HIS A 13 3.16 -5.60 -2.55
N THR A 14 3.13 -6.87 -2.13
CA THR A 14 3.07 -8.01 -3.05
C THR A 14 1.66 -8.26 -3.58
N PHE A 15 0.63 -8.17 -2.74
CA PHE A 15 -0.73 -8.48 -3.18
C PHE A 15 -1.31 -7.50 -4.21
N PRO A 16 -1.06 -6.20 -4.15
CA PRO A 16 -1.52 -5.24 -5.17
C PRO A 16 -1.03 -5.52 -6.59
N VAL A 17 0.12 -6.22 -6.76
CA VAL A 17 0.65 -6.51 -8.10
C VAL A 17 -0.03 -7.71 -8.76
N VAL A 18 -0.63 -8.63 -7.97
CA VAL A 18 -1.17 -9.91 -8.44
C VAL A 18 -2.22 -9.74 -9.55
N PRO A 19 -3.23 -8.85 -9.43
CA PRO A 19 -4.24 -8.71 -10.47
C PRO A 19 -3.68 -8.24 -11.83
N LEU A 20 -2.66 -7.38 -11.82
CA LEU A 20 -1.99 -6.95 -13.05
C LEU A 20 -1.12 -8.07 -13.62
N ALA A 21 -0.44 -8.83 -12.77
CA ALA A 21 0.34 -9.99 -13.17
C ALA A 21 -0.55 -11.05 -13.84
N TRP A 22 -1.73 -11.34 -13.31
CA TRP A 22 -2.72 -12.22 -13.94
C TRP A 22 -3.22 -11.68 -15.28
N ALA A 23 -3.49 -10.37 -15.36
CA ALA A 23 -3.94 -9.76 -16.62
C ALA A 23 -2.89 -9.91 -17.71
N LEU A 24 -1.63 -9.71 -17.40
CA LEU A 24 -0.50 -9.92 -18.32
C LEU A 24 -0.35 -11.39 -18.73
N GLN A 25 -0.43 -12.34 -17.79
CA GLN A 25 -0.38 -13.77 -18.11
C GLN A 25 -1.54 -14.18 -19.02
N ASN A 26 -2.77 -13.70 -18.74
CA ASN A 26 -3.94 -13.99 -19.56
C ASN A 26 -3.85 -13.42 -20.97
N ALA A 27 -3.07 -12.35 -21.17
CA ALA A 27 -2.74 -11.79 -22.48
C ALA A 27 -1.59 -12.53 -23.19
N GLY A 28 -1.04 -13.59 -22.60
CA GLY A 28 0.01 -14.42 -23.19
C GLY A 28 1.44 -13.94 -22.90
N HIS A 29 1.62 -13.03 -21.92
CA HIS A 29 2.95 -12.59 -21.51
C HIS A 29 3.60 -13.55 -20.52
N GLU A 30 4.92 -13.63 -20.54
CA GLU A 30 5.71 -14.35 -19.53
C GLU A 30 5.93 -13.44 -18.34
N VAL A 31 5.42 -13.82 -17.15
CA VAL A 31 5.46 -13.00 -15.95
C VAL A 31 6.23 -13.69 -14.84
N ARG A 32 7.15 -12.95 -14.20
CA ARG A 32 7.87 -13.38 -12.99
C ARG A 32 7.82 -12.30 -11.93
N ILE A 33 7.75 -12.73 -10.68
CA ILE A 33 7.76 -11.83 -9.51
C ILE A 33 9.06 -12.05 -8.74
N ALA A 34 9.97 -11.09 -8.80
CA ALA A 34 11.17 -11.06 -7.97
C ALA A 34 10.82 -10.49 -6.61
N THR A 35 11.03 -11.26 -5.56
CA THR A 35 10.75 -10.89 -4.17
C THR A 35 11.59 -11.72 -3.21
N HIS A 36 11.57 -11.34 -1.94
CA HIS A 36 12.29 -12.06 -0.90
C HIS A 36 11.79 -13.51 -0.74
N PRO A 37 12.67 -14.47 -0.36
CA PRO A 37 12.30 -15.86 -0.15
C PRO A 37 11.04 -16.09 0.71
N ASP A 38 10.83 -15.29 1.76
CA ASP A 38 9.65 -15.39 2.64
C ASP A 38 8.32 -15.09 1.94
N MET A 39 8.36 -14.36 0.82
CA MET A 39 7.18 -14.02 0.02
C MET A 39 6.97 -14.92 -1.20
N THR A 40 7.86 -15.85 -1.46
CA THR A 40 7.70 -16.79 -2.59
C THR A 40 6.48 -17.68 -2.43
N GLY A 41 6.18 -18.13 -1.20
CA GLY A 41 4.98 -18.90 -0.90
C GLY A 41 3.68 -18.19 -1.29
N PRO A 42 3.41 -16.98 -0.79
CA PRO A 42 2.26 -16.17 -1.20
C PRO A 42 2.17 -15.93 -2.71
N VAL A 43 3.29 -15.66 -3.39
CA VAL A 43 3.32 -15.47 -4.86
C VAL A 43 2.94 -16.75 -5.59
N THR A 44 3.50 -17.89 -5.20
CA THR A 44 3.19 -19.18 -5.84
C THR A 44 1.76 -19.65 -5.54
N GLN A 45 1.23 -19.37 -4.37
CA GLN A 45 -0.18 -19.61 -4.03
C GLN A 45 -1.14 -18.79 -4.90
N ALA A 46 -0.71 -17.60 -5.37
CA ALA A 46 -1.44 -16.83 -6.36
C ALA A 46 -1.33 -17.38 -7.80
N GLY A 47 -0.64 -18.50 -8.01
CA GLY A 47 -0.42 -19.09 -9.35
C GLY A 47 0.62 -18.33 -10.19
N LEU A 48 1.50 -17.58 -9.58
CA LEU A 48 2.54 -16.78 -10.23
C LEU A 48 3.93 -17.38 -10.04
N ALA A 49 4.83 -17.17 -10.99
CA ALA A 49 6.21 -17.60 -10.90
C ALA A 49 7.02 -16.65 -10.01
N ALA A 50 7.50 -17.15 -8.88
CA ALA A 50 8.34 -16.39 -7.95
C ALA A 50 9.83 -16.59 -8.26
N VAL A 51 10.59 -15.49 -8.22
CA VAL A 51 12.06 -15.48 -8.29
C VAL A 51 12.57 -14.98 -6.94
N PRO A 52 13.16 -15.84 -6.11
CA PRO A 52 13.70 -15.41 -4.83
C PRO A 52 14.92 -14.50 -5.04
N VAL A 53 14.93 -13.34 -4.39
CA VAL A 53 16.04 -12.38 -4.37
C VAL A 53 16.22 -11.84 -2.95
N GLY A 54 17.48 -11.66 -2.54
CA GLY A 54 17.81 -11.22 -1.19
C GLY A 54 17.87 -12.34 -0.17
N ARG A 55 18.45 -12.01 0.99
CA ARG A 55 18.62 -12.95 2.12
C ARG A 55 17.94 -12.39 3.35
N ALA A 56 17.54 -13.26 4.29
CA ALA A 56 16.86 -12.88 5.53
C ALA A 56 17.59 -11.79 6.32
N ALA A 57 18.93 -11.82 6.35
CA ALA A 57 19.75 -10.80 7.02
C ALA A 57 19.67 -9.41 6.37
N ASP A 58 19.38 -9.35 5.08
CA ASP A 58 19.30 -8.09 4.33
C ASP A 58 18.00 -7.36 4.60
N LEU A 59 16.93 -8.09 4.93
CA LEU A 59 15.61 -7.53 5.24
C LEU A 59 15.44 -7.07 6.68
N ALA A 60 16.16 -7.64 7.63
CA ALA A 60 16.04 -7.26 9.03
C ALA A 60 16.18 -5.74 9.22
N ARG A 61 17.09 -5.11 8.47
CA ARG A 61 17.27 -3.65 8.48
C ARG A 61 16.12 -2.87 7.88
N LEU A 62 15.43 -3.45 6.88
CA LEU A 62 14.31 -2.81 6.20
C LEU A 62 13.00 -2.99 6.96
N THR A 63 12.80 -4.15 7.60
CA THR A 63 11.67 -4.39 8.49
C THR A 63 11.80 -3.60 9.79
N ASP A 64 13.01 -3.35 10.27
CA ASP A 64 13.28 -2.45 11.39
C ASP A 64 12.94 -0.99 11.07
N PHE A 65 12.92 -0.60 9.78
CA PHE A 65 12.41 0.71 9.36
C PHE A 65 10.95 0.91 9.81
N GLY A 66 10.08 -0.04 9.52
CA GLY A 66 8.69 -0.01 9.95
C GLY A 66 8.50 -0.11 11.48
N ARG A 67 9.54 -0.49 12.21
CA ARG A 67 9.52 -0.64 13.68
C ARG A 67 10.26 0.47 14.42
N ASN A 68 10.86 1.43 13.71
CA ASN A 68 11.66 2.47 14.34
C ASN A 68 10.84 3.76 14.57
N PRO A 69 10.29 3.97 15.78
CA PRO A 69 9.49 5.15 16.09
C PRO A 69 10.27 6.46 15.90
N ALA A 70 11.59 6.44 16.04
CA ALA A 70 12.41 7.62 15.85
C ALA A 70 12.49 8.09 14.39
N LEU A 71 12.29 7.18 13.43
CA LEU A 71 12.25 7.54 12.02
C LEU A 71 10.84 7.98 11.57
N LEU A 72 9.81 7.40 12.14
CA LEU A 72 8.41 7.54 11.72
C LEU A 72 7.57 8.36 12.72
N GLY A 73 7.68 8.09 14.01
CA GLY A 73 6.88 8.73 15.05
C GLY A 73 7.11 10.22 15.25
N HIS A 74 8.19 10.78 14.71
CA HIS A 74 8.44 12.22 14.74
C HIS A 74 7.85 12.97 13.54
N ALA A 75 7.36 12.25 12.55
CA ALA A 75 6.63 12.88 11.45
C ALA A 75 5.22 13.30 11.88
N GLY A 76 4.68 12.75 12.97
CA GLY A 76 3.40 13.20 13.55
C GLY A 76 2.21 12.97 12.64
N GLY A 77 2.22 11.90 11.81
CA GLY A 77 1.16 11.62 10.85
C GLY A 77 1.66 11.49 9.42
N ASP A 78 0.76 11.63 8.47
CA ASP A 78 1.02 11.61 7.03
C ASP A 78 2.28 12.42 6.68
N LEU A 79 3.25 11.80 6.02
CA LEU A 79 4.50 12.44 5.58
C LEU A 79 4.26 13.72 4.79
N ALA A 80 3.18 13.76 3.99
CA ALA A 80 2.80 14.93 3.22
C ALA A 80 2.37 16.08 4.13
N VAL A 81 1.57 15.80 5.16
CA VAL A 81 1.12 16.79 6.14
C VAL A 81 2.28 17.21 7.04
N ALA A 82 3.03 16.26 7.57
CA ALA A 82 4.19 16.54 8.42
C ALA A 82 5.21 17.42 7.72
N SER A 83 5.52 17.14 6.43
CA SER A 83 6.48 17.94 5.67
C SER A 83 5.99 19.37 5.40
N ALA A 84 4.66 19.60 5.35
CA ALA A 84 4.11 20.94 5.15
C ALA A 84 4.29 21.86 6.38
N HIS A 85 4.34 21.30 7.58
CA HIS A 85 4.34 22.05 8.85
C HIS A 85 5.59 21.82 9.72
N CYS A 86 6.49 20.94 9.29
CA CYS A 86 7.69 20.58 10.06
C CYS A 86 8.91 21.30 9.52
N PRO A 87 9.49 22.28 10.26
CA PRO A 87 10.63 23.05 9.77
C PRO A 87 11.91 22.21 9.59
N ASP A 88 12.01 21.07 10.25
CA ASP A 88 13.14 20.16 10.17
C ASP A 88 12.84 18.89 9.33
N TRP A 89 11.86 18.96 8.42
CA TRP A 89 11.51 17.81 7.58
C TRP A 89 12.67 17.32 6.71
N GLY A 90 13.50 18.22 6.19
CA GLY A 90 14.64 17.87 5.35
C GLY A 90 15.63 16.90 6.03
N PRO A 91 16.14 17.21 7.24
CA PRO A 91 16.95 16.27 8.02
C PRO A 91 16.24 14.96 8.36
N LYS A 92 14.92 14.97 8.59
CA LYS A 92 14.13 13.75 8.83
C LYS A 92 14.01 12.93 7.56
N TRP A 93 13.72 13.56 6.44
CA TRP A 93 13.67 12.93 5.12
C TRP A 93 15.01 12.30 4.77
N TYR A 94 16.11 13.02 4.98
CA TYR A 94 17.45 12.50 4.76
C TYR A 94 17.72 11.21 5.57
N ARG A 95 17.36 11.19 6.85
CA ARG A 95 17.52 10.00 7.68
C ARG A 95 16.66 8.83 7.22
N MET A 96 15.43 9.11 6.83
CA MET A 96 14.49 8.10 6.37
C MET A 96 14.93 7.44 5.05
N THR A 97 15.38 8.23 4.10
CA THR A 97 15.80 7.71 2.79
C THR A 97 17.08 6.91 2.82
N ARG A 98 17.95 7.14 3.80
CA ARG A 98 19.16 6.32 3.97
C ARG A 98 18.86 4.84 4.20
N VAL A 99 17.67 4.49 4.62
CA VAL A 99 17.23 3.09 4.73
C VAL A 99 17.24 2.41 3.35
N PHE A 100 16.95 3.14 2.28
CA PHE A 100 17.01 2.60 0.92
C PHE A 100 18.44 2.20 0.49
N ALA A 101 19.48 2.77 1.09
CA ALA A 101 20.84 2.31 0.86
C ALA A 101 21.05 0.85 1.32
N GLY A 102 20.26 0.36 2.28
CA GLY A 102 20.24 -1.04 2.71
C GLY A 102 19.74 -2.02 1.65
N LEU A 103 19.18 -1.53 0.53
CA LEU A 103 18.72 -2.35 -0.61
C LEU A 103 19.87 -2.74 -1.56
N ARG A 104 21.08 -2.20 -1.38
CA ARG A 104 22.24 -2.51 -2.24
C ARG A 104 22.52 -4.02 -2.41
N PRO A 105 22.41 -4.88 -1.40
CA PRO A 105 22.58 -6.34 -1.59
C PRO A 105 21.62 -6.97 -2.59
N LEU A 106 20.40 -6.41 -2.76
CA LEU A 106 19.42 -6.89 -3.74
C LEU A 106 19.82 -6.55 -5.18
N LEU A 107 20.67 -5.55 -5.38
CA LEU A 107 21.02 -5.05 -6.71
C LEU A 107 21.71 -6.11 -7.56
N GLU A 108 22.69 -6.83 -7.02
CA GLU A 108 23.45 -7.85 -7.75
C GLU A 108 22.54 -9.01 -8.18
N GLU A 109 21.66 -9.45 -7.28
CA GLU A 109 20.74 -10.56 -7.57
C GLU A 109 19.69 -10.16 -8.60
N LEU A 110 19.05 -8.99 -8.46
CA LEU A 110 18.09 -8.46 -9.44
C LEU A 110 18.75 -8.23 -10.80
N THR A 111 19.94 -7.66 -10.83
CA THR A 111 20.71 -7.47 -12.07
C THR A 111 21.02 -8.81 -12.70
N GLY A 112 21.46 -9.80 -11.92
CA GLY A 112 21.71 -11.15 -12.40
C GLY A 112 20.48 -11.80 -13.00
N VAL A 113 19.29 -11.62 -12.40
CA VAL A 113 18.01 -12.09 -12.95
C VAL A 113 17.68 -11.37 -14.26
N ALA A 114 17.73 -10.05 -14.26
CA ALA A 114 17.37 -9.22 -15.42
C ALA A 114 18.29 -9.51 -16.62
N VAL A 115 19.59 -9.57 -16.44
CA VAL A 115 20.56 -9.83 -17.51
C VAL A 115 20.40 -11.25 -18.09
N ARG A 116 20.16 -12.25 -17.24
CA ARG A 116 20.00 -13.63 -17.73
C ARG A 116 18.65 -13.88 -18.39
N TRP A 117 17.57 -13.36 -17.83
CA TRP A 117 16.23 -13.59 -18.34
C TRP A 117 15.81 -12.59 -19.43
N ARG A 118 16.42 -11.41 -19.46
CA ARG A 118 16.17 -10.33 -20.41
C ARG A 118 14.68 -9.98 -20.48
N PRO A 119 14.12 -9.40 -19.41
CA PRO A 119 12.74 -8.89 -19.46
C PRO A 119 12.65 -7.77 -20.50
N ASP A 120 11.49 -7.64 -21.10
CA ASP A 120 11.17 -6.50 -21.97
C ASP A 120 10.68 -5.32 -21.14
N LEU A 121 10.02 -5.62 -20.00
CA LEU A 121 9.46 -4.66 -19.06
C LEU A 121 9.80 -5.06 -17.61
N VAL A 122 10.24 -4.10 -16.81
CA VAL A 122 10.37 -4.23 -15.35
C VAL A 122 9.35 -3.30 -14.68
N LEU A 123 8.41 -3.90 -13.94
CA LEU A 123 7.47 -3.18 -13.07
C LEU A 123 7.96 -3.28 -11.64
N TRP A 124 8.17 -2.14 -10.98
CA TRP A 124 8.83 -2.14 -9.69
C TRP A 124 8.11 -1.29 -8.64
N ASP A 125 8.16 -1.79 -7.43
CA ASP A 125 7.70 -1.12 -6.22
C ASP A 125 8.55 0.13 -5.95
N PRO A 126 7.97 1.30 -5.64
CA PRO A 126 8.73 2.52 -5.35
C PRO A 126 9.83 2.38 -4.29
N PHE A 127 9.74 1.35 -3.45
CA PHE A 127 10.78 1.03 -2.47
C PHE A 127 11.88 0.09 -3.03
N CYS A 128 11.70 -0.47 -4.20
CA CYS A 128 12.65 -1.40 -4.80
C CYS A 128 13.56 -0.73 -5.85
N LEU A 129 14.25 0.34 -5.46
CA LEU A 129 15.13 1.15 -6.32
C LEU A 129 16.16 0.33 -7.13
N PRO A 130 16.77 -0.77 -6.60
CA PRO A 130 17.67 -1.62 -7.38
C PRO A 130 17.05 -2.16 -8.68
N ALA A 131 15.72 -2.27 -8.76
CA ALA A 131 15.04 -2.79 -9.95
C ALA A 131 15.14 -1.85 -11.15
N ALA A 132 15.13 -0.53 -10.95
CA ALA A 132 15.32 0.43 -12.02
C ALA A 132 16.73 0.33 -12.62
N VAL A 133 17.76 0.12 -11.78
CA VAL A 133 19.13 -0.11 -12.23
C VAL A 133 19.25 -1.42 -13.00
N ALA A 134 18.63 -2.50 -12.50
CA ALA A 134 18.61 -3.80 -13.18
C ALA A 134 17.90 -3.71 -14.55
N ALA A 135 16.81 -2.95 -14.66
CA ALA A 135 16.13 -2.68 -15.92
C ALA A 135 17.04 -1.94 -16.90
N ARG A 136 17.71 -0.88 -16.47
CA ARG A 136 18.65 -0.13 -17.29
C ARG A 136 19.78 -1.02 -17.83
N LEU A 137 20.34 -1.89 -17.00
CA LEU A 137 21.43 -2.80 -17.37
C LEU A 137 20.98 -3.91 -18.34
N SER A 138 19.72 -4.30 -18.31
CA SER A 138 19.16 -5.31 -19.23
C SER A 138 18.56 -4.72 -20.50
N GLY A 139 18.46 -3.39 -20.63
CA GLY A 139 17.81 -2.70 -21.74
C GLY A 139 16.28 -2.74 -21.69
N ALA A 140 15.69 -3.19 -20.57
CA ALA A 140 14.25 -3.25 -20.40
C ALA A 140 13.63 -1.86 -20.21
N ALA A 141 12.43 -1.65 -20.73
CA ALA A 141 11.57 -0.57 -20.30
C ALA A 141 11.21 -0.76 -18.82
N HIS A 142 10.96 0.32 -18.08
CA HIS A 142 10.62 0.18 -16.66
C HIS A 142 9.64 1.21 -16.14
N ALA A 143 8.78 0.78 -15.23
CA ALA A 143 7.79 1.63 -14.61
C ALA A 143 7.61 1.31 -13.13
N ARG A 144 7.24 2.31 -12.35
CA ARG A 144 6.78 2.09 -10.98
C ARG A 144 5.35 1.57 -10.98
N LEU A 145 5.05 0.68 -10.06
CA LEU A 145 3.68 0.27 -9.73
C LEU A 145 3.43 0.65 -8.27
N LEU A 146 2.53 1.60 -8.06
CA LEU A 146 2.20 2.07 -6.72
C LEU A 146 1.29 1.08 -6.00
N TRP A 147 1.38 1.08 -4.68
CA TRP A 147 0.51 0.34 -3.76
C TRP A 147 -0.25 1.28 -2.80
N GLY A 148 0.01 2.57 -2.88
CA GLY A 148 -0.57 3.66 -2.12
C GLY A 148 -0.34 4.99 -2.83
N ARG A 149 -0.39 6.10 -2.13
CA ARG A 149 -0.09 7.43 -2.66
C ARG A 149 1.39 7.53 -3.07
N ASP A 150 1.68 8.33 -4.09
CA ASP A 150 3.06 8.56 -4.54
C ASP A 150 3.79 9.56 -3.65
N ASN A 151 4.07 9.15 -2.42
CA ASN A 151 4.83 9.95 -1.47
C ASN A 151 6.28 10.17 -1.95
N ILE A 152 6.86 9.20 -2.66
CA ILE A 152 8.26 9.28 -3.14
C ILE A 152 8.42 10.43 -4.15
N ALA A 153 7.60 10.48 -5.19
CA ALA A 153 7.67 11.55 -6.18
C ALA A 153 7.37 12.92 -5.56
N TRP A 154 6.37 12.99 -4.69
CA TRP A 154 6.00 14.24 -4.04
C TRP A 154 7.11 14.76 -3.11
N LEU A 155 7.71 13.87 -2.31
CA LEU A 155 8.82 14.24 -1.42
C LEU A 155 10.09 14.58 -2.20
N ARG A 156 10.35 13.90 -3.32
CA ARG A 156 11.46 14.23 -4.24
C ARG A 156 11.32 15.68 -4.74
N GLN A 157 10.18 16.06 -5.28
CA GLN A 157 9.95 17.42 -5.74
C GLN A 157 10.06 18.46 -4.60
N ARG A 158 9.58 18.10 -3.43
CA ARG A 158 9.70 18.98 -2.27
C ARG A 158 11.15 19.16 -1.83
N SER A 159 11.95 18.10 -1.87
CA SER A 159 13.39 18.14 -1.60
C SER A 159 14.10 19.06 -2.60
N GLN A 160 13.81 18.94 -3.89
CA GLN A 160 14.36 19.79 -4.94
C GLN A 160 14.03 21.27 -4.69
N ARG A 161 12.77 21.61 -4.44
CA ARG A 161 12.35 22.98 -4.12
C ARG A 161 13.03 23.53 -2.86
N TYR A 162 13.23 22.68 -1.86
CA TYR A 162 13.94 23.06 -0.66
C TYR A 162 15.41 23.39 -0.96
N GLN A 163 16.07 22.61 -1.79
CA GLN A 163 17.46 22.85 -2.22
C GLN A 163 17.59 24.15 -3.03
N GLU A 164 16.66 24.43 -3.94
CA GLU A 164 16.62 25.67 -4.73
C GLU A 164 16.53 26.94 -3.86
N GLN A 165 15.88 26.84 -2.71
CA GLN A 165 15.64 27.94 -1.77
C GLN A 165 16.65 28.02 -0.63
N ALA A 166 17.48 26.99 -0.46
CA ALA A 166 18.40 26.91 0.66
C ALA A 166 19.71 27.67 0.38
N PRO A 167 20.37 28.21 1.42
CA PRO A 167 21.69 28.81 1.31
C PRO A 167 22.74 27.80 0.80
N GLU A 168 23.82 28.30 0.20
CA GLU A 168 24.97 27.48 -0.18
C GLU A 168 25.39 26.55 0.98
N GLY A 169 25.44 25.24 0.74
CA GLY A 169 25.76 24.21 1.74
C GLY A 169 24.58 23.40 2.24
N SER A 170 23.43 23.48 1.58
CA SER A 170 22.26 22.65 1.88
C SER A 170 22.52 21.16 1.60
N TRP A 171 21.76 20.32 2.28
CA TRP A 171 21.82 18.87 2.19
C TRP A 171 21.60 18.38 0.76
N PRO A 172 22.41 17.43 0.26
CA PRO A 172 22.16 16.79 -1.03
C PRO A 172 20.78 16.09 -1.01
N ASP A 173 20.20 15.88 -2.20
CA ASP A 173 18.97 15.08 -2.25
C ASP A 173 19.27 13.63 -1.88
N PRO A 174 18.68 13.11 -0.81
CA PRO A 174 19.05 11.81 -0.27
C PRO A 174 18.62 10.64 -1.17
N LEU A 175 17.58 10.80 -1.99
CA LEU A 175 17.17 9.75 -2.95
C LEU A 175 18.14 9.70 -4.13
N GLU A 176 18.58 10.86 -4.61
CA GLU A 176 19.60 10.93 -5.66
C GLU A 176 20.92 10.34 -5.18
N GLU A 177 21.34 10.68 -3.94
CA GLU A 177 22.56 10.10 -3.33
C GLU A 177 22.47 8.56 -3.26
N VAL A 178 21.33 8.01 -2.84
CA VAL A 178 21.12 6.56 -2.81
C VAL A 178 21.19 5.96 -4.21
N MET A 179 20.55 6.60 -5.20
CA MET A 179 20.60 6.12 -6.59
C MET A 179 22.00 6.18 -7.16
N GLN A 180 22.75 7.25 -6.91
CA GLN A 180 24.17 7.34 -7.33
C GLN A 180 25.00 6.21 -6.75
N GLN A 181 24.81 5.86 -5.47
CA GLN A 181 25.50 4.72 -4.83
C GLN A 181 25.12 3.36 -5.45
N LEU A 182 23.90 3.21 -5.97
CA LEU A 182 23.46 2.00 -6.68
C LEU A 182 24.03 1.95 -8.11
N LEU A 183 24.25 3.08 -8.75
CA LEU A 183 24.75 3.20 -10.12
C LEU A 183 26.27 3.12 -10.24
N GLU A 184 26.99 3.58 -9.21
CA GLU A 184 28.46 3.66 -9.17
C GLU A 184 29.16 2.35 -9.59
N PRO A 185 28.78 1.15 -9.12
CA PRO A 185 29.44 -0.10 -9.50
C PRO A 185 29.40 -0.42 -10.99
N TYR A 186 28.46 0.21 -11.72
CA TYR A 186 28.22 -0.02 -13.15
C TYR A 186 28.66 1.15 -14.03
N GLY A 187 29.19 2.23 -13.43
CA GLY A 187 29.58 3.42 -14.17
C GLY A 187 28.43 4.13 -14.89
N LEU A 188 27.20 3.98 -14.40
CA LEU A 188 26.02 4.57 -15.01
C LEU A 188 25.74 5.96 -14.43
N PRO A 189 25.36 6.95 -15.28
CA PRO A 189 24.92 8.25 -14.82
C PRO A 189 23.54 8.15 -14.15
N TYR A 190 23.28 9.04 -13.19
CA TYR A 190 21.95 9.25 -12.65
C TYR A 190 21.04 9.91 -13.71
N GLU A 191 19.85 9.39 -13.83
CA GLU A 191 18.74 9.96 -14.60
C GLU A 191 17.46 9.87 -13.75
N GLU A 192 16.62 10.90 -13.79
CA GLU A 192 15.42 10.99 -12.95
C GLU A 192 14.45 9.82 -13.16
N GLU A 193 14.41 9.26 -14.37
CA GLU A 193 13.59 8.07 -14.67
C GLU A 193 13.98 6.83 -13.85
N LEU A 194 15.22 6.76 -13.33
CA LEU A 194 15.65 5.65 -12.48
C LEU A 194 15.04 5.73 -11.07
N LEU A 195 14.59 6.92 -10.69
CA LEU A 195 13.91 7.15 -9.41
C LEU A 195 12.39 7.17 -9.57
N LEU A 196 11.87 7.77 -10.64
CA LEU A 196 10.45 8.00 -10.84
C LEU A 196 9.79 7.06 -11.86
N GLY A 197 10.59 6.18 -12.52
CA GLY A 197 10.12 5.36 -13.62
C GLY A 197 10.00 6.16 -14.93
N GLN A 198 10.01 5.48 -16.06
CA GLN A 198 9.67 6.09 -17.34
C GLN A 198 8.19 6.47 -17.39
N TRP A 199 7.36 5.75 -16.64
CA TRP A 199 6.00 6.10 -16.24
C TRP A 199 5.68 5.45 -14.89
N THR A 200 4.50 5.76 -14.34
CA THR A 200 4.04 5.23 -13.06
C THR A 200 2.61 4.72 -13.20
N ILE A 201 2.37 3.48 -12.80
CA ILE A 201 1.03 2.90 -12.70
C ILE A 201 0.46 3.24 -11.33
N ASP A 202 -0.67 3.95 -11.31
CA ASP A 202 -1.32 4.43 -10.09
C ASP A 202 -2.69 3.78 -9.90
N PRO A 203 -2.83 2.84 -8.95
CA PRO A 203 -4.11 2.19 -8.65
C PRO A 203 -4.98 2.97 -7.67
N MET A 204 -4.53 4.11 -7.18
CA MET A 204 -5.27 4.92 -6.22
C MET A 204 -6.27 5.86 -6.92
N PRO A 205 -7.36 6.24 -6.22
CA PRO A 205 -8.27 7.25 -6.76
C PRO A 205 -7.51 8.54 -7.11
N PRO A 206 -7.77 9.15 -8.28
CA PRO A 206 -7.05 10.38 -8.67
C PRO A 206 -7.15 11.51 -7.64
N GLY A 207 -8.24 11.58 -6.88
CA GLY A 207 -8.44 12.60 -5.84
C GLY A 207 -7.59 12.42 -4.58
N VAL A 208 -6.91 11.28 -4.42
CA VAL A 208 -5.95 11.02 -3.31
C VAL A 208 -4.52 11.34 -3.74
N ARG A 209 -4.28 11.48 -5.05
CA ARG A 209 -2.93 11.70 -5.59
C ARG A 209 -2.32 13.00 -5.07
N LEU A 210 -1.05 12.92 -4.68
CA LEU A 210 -0.24 14.09 -4.38
C LEU A 210 0.21 14.78 -5.68
N PRO A 211 0.37 16.11 -5.69
CA PRO A 211 0.84 16.82 -6.88
C PRO A 211 2.31 16.45 -7.17
N ALA A 212 2.51 15.80 -8.31
CA ALA A 212 3.81 15.48 -8.89
C ALA A 212 3.72 15.66 -10.42
N PRO A 213 3.76 16.91 -10.93
CA PRO A 213 3.45 17.24 -12.32
C PRO A 213 4.42 16.62 -13.33
N ASP A 214 5.65 16.33 -12.92
CA ASP A 214 6.70 15.79 -13.80
C ASP A 214 6.64 14.26 -13.95
N VAL A 215 5.65 13.61 -13.32
CA VAL A 215 5.45 12.17 -13.39
C VAL A 215 4.33 11.83 -14.37
N SER A 216 4.62 10.96 -15.34
CA SER A 216 3.62 10.38 -16.23
C SER A 216 2.86 9.26 -15.51
N TYR A 217 1.58 9.46 -15.23
CA TYR A 217 0.74 8.49 -14.54
C TYR A 217 -0.21 7.76 -15.48
N GLU A 218 -0.18 6.44 -15.44
CA GLU A 218 -1.19 5.56 -16.01
C GLU A 218 -2.13 5.08 -14.90
N ALA A 219 -3.37 5.54 -14.94
CA ALA A 219 -4.35 5.15 -13.92
C ALA A 219 -4.78 3.69 -14.09
N MET A 220 -4.90 2.98 -12.98
CA MET A 220 -5.42 1.61 -12.94
C MET A 220 -6.48 1.49 -11.84
N ARG A 221 -7.61 0.85 -12.13
CA ARG A 221 -8.58 0.53 -11.09
C ARG A 221 -8.00 -0.48 -10.12
N TRP A 222 -8.10 -0.19 -8.83
CA TRP A 222 -7.76 -1.15 -7.80
C TRP A 222 -8.56 -2.44 -7.96
N ALA A 223 -7.86 -3.56 -8.01
CA ALA A 223 -8.45 -4.89 -7.99
C ALA A 223 -7.93 -5.61 -6.74
N ALA A 224 -8.85 -5.91 -5.82
CA ALA A 224 -8.47 -6.47 -4.52
C ALA A 224 -8.00 -7.93 -4.67
N TYR A 225 -6.82 -8.21 -4.15
CA TYR A 225 -6.31 -9.54 -3.86
C TYR A 225 -5.66 -9.50 -2.47
N ASP A 226 -6.04 -10.42 -1.61
CA ASP A 226 -5.64 -10.49 -0.20
C ASP A 226 -5.08 -11.86 0.20
N GLY A 227 -4.61 -12.64 -0.79
CA GLY A 227 -4.08 -13.98 -0.61
C GLY A 227 -5.12 -15.09 -0.72
N GLY A 228 -6.38 -14.75 -0.94
CA GLY A 228 -7.47 -15.73 -1.08
C GLY A 228 -7.72 -16.56 0.18
N GLY A 229 -8.62 -17.54 0.07
CA GLY A 229 -8.95 -18.47 1.15
C GLY A 229 -10.31 -19.13 0.93
N PRO A 230 -10.67 -20.12 1.74
CA PRO A 230 -11.99 -20.73 1.67
C PRO A 230 -13.07 -19.74 2.09
N VAL A 231 -14.19 -19.76 1.39
CA VAL A 231 -15.39 -18.99 1.73
C VAL A 231 -16.22 -19.82 2.71
N PRO A 232 -16.41 -19.37 3.95
CA PRO A 232 -17.19 -20.13 4.92
C PRO A 232 -18.70 -20.08 4.60
N ASP A 233 -19.42 -21.15 4.96
CA ASP A 233 -20.84 -21.33 4.63
C ASP A 233 -21.74 -20.14 5.05
N TRP A 234 -21.45 -19.55 6.21
CA TRP A 234 -22.24 -18.41 6.70
C TRP A 234 -22.15 -17.17 5.80
N LEU A 235 -21.13 -17.06 4.96
CA LEU A 235 -20.96 -15.93 4.04
C LEU A 235 -21.87 -16.04 2.81
N HIS A 236 -22.35 -17.24 2.48
CA HIS A 236 -23.30 -17.45 1.39
C HIS A 236 -24.72 -16.95 1.73
N THR A 237 -24.98 -16.67 3.01
CA THR A 237 -26.31 -16.19 3.45
C THR A 237 -26.30 -14.70 3.71
N LYS A 238 -27.40 -14.04 3.35
CA LYS A 238 -27.60 -12.62 3.68
C LYS A 238 -27.61 -12.47 5.22
N PRO A 239 -26.85 -11.52 5.77
CA PRO A 239 -26.85 -11.29 7.21
C PRO A 239 -28.21 -10.80 7.70
N VAL A 240 -28.65 -11.31 8.84
CA VAL A 240 -29.92 -10.90 9.49
C VAL A 240 -29.81 -9.49 10.07
N ARG A 241 -28.60 -9.09 10.48
CA ARG A 241 -28.24 -7.78 11.03
C ARG A 241 -27.24 -7.08 10.11
N PRO A 242 -27.09 -5.75 10.19
CA PRO A 242 -25.98 -5.08 9.50
C PRO A 242 -24.65 -5.73 9.83
N ARG A 243 -23.94 -6.23 8.81
CA ARG A 243 -22.61 -6.81 9.01
C ARG A 243 -21.57 -5.70 9.01
N VAL A 244 -20.69 -5.71 10.00
CA VAL A 244 -19.57 -4.79 10.09
C VAL A 244 -18.27 -5.58 10.07
N CYS A 245 -17.37 -5.22 9.18
CA CYS A 245 -16.01 -5.75 9.17
C CYS A 245 -15.14 -4.88 10.09
N LEU A 246 -14.45 -5.49 11.03
CA LEU A 246 -13.32 -4.90 11.75
C LEU A 246 -12.05 -5.52 11.19
N ALA A 247 -11.36 -4.78 10.34
CA ALA A 247 -10.08 -5.19 9.78
C ALA A 247 -8.97 -4.41 10.48
N TRP A 248 -8.35 -5.08 11.45
CA TRP A 248 -7.35 -4.45 12.30
C TRP A 248 -6.05 -5.22 12.24
N GLU A 249 -5.05 -4.62 11.62
CA GLU A 249 -3.73 -5.23 11.53
C GLU A 249 -3.02 -5.08 12.88
N SER A 250 -2.79 -6.20 13.54
CA SER A 250 -1.82 -6.29 14.64
C SER A 250 -0.48 -6.69 14.03
N ASP A 251 0.38 -5.73 13.76
CA ASP A 251 1.73 -5.97 13.19
C ASP A 251 2.67 -6.73 14.15
N GLY A 252 2.13 -7.40 15.17
CA GLY A 252 2.92 -7.95 16.26
C GLY A 252 3.61 -6.88 17.10
N ARG A 253 3.21 -5.63 16.93
CA ARG A 253 3.64 -4.52 17.79
C ARG A 253 3.00 -4.70 19.17
N ASP A 254 3.78 -4.37 20.18
CA ASP A 254 3.26 -4.22 21.52
C ASP A 254 2.16 -3.14 21.48
N PRO A 255 0.90 -3.45 21.87
CA PRO A 255 -0.16 -2.45 21.95
C PRO A 255 0.22 -1.23 22.79
N ASP A 256 1.10 -1.43 23.78
CA ASP A 256 1.62 -0.36 24.65
C ASP A 256 2.74 0.47 23.95
N ALA A 257 3.22 0.02 22.80
CA ALA A 257 4.27 0.68 22.03
C ALA A 257 3.74 1.48 20.82
N ASP A 258 2.42 1.57 20.60
CA ASP A 258 1.85 2.40 19.54
C ASP A 258 2.02 3.89 19.91
N PRO A 259 2.93 4.62 19.23
CA PRO A 259 3.14 6.04 19.52
C PRO A 259 1.92 6.89 19.18
N ALA A 260 0.95 6.37 18.44
CA ALA A 260 -0.30 7.05 18.12
C ALA A 260 -1.37 6.90 19.21
N GLY A 261 -1.17 6.01 20.22
CA GLY A 261 -2.09 5.83 21.34
C GLY A 261 -3.48 5.33 20.93
N GLY A 262 -3.56 4.52 19.86
CA GLY A 262 -4.82 3.98 19.36
C GLY A 262 -5.47 2.95 20.29
N PRO A 263 -6.77 2.59 20.06
CA PRO A 263 -7.49 1.63 20.87
C PRO A 263 -6.90 0.22 20.76
N SER A 264 -6.87 -0.50 21.87
CA SER A 264 -6.50 -1.92 21.85
C SER A 264 -7.55 -2.77 21.14
N PHE A 265 -7.15 -3.93 20.61
CA PHE A 265 -8.11 -4.83 19.96
C PHE A 265 -9.27 -5.27 20.89
N PRO A 266 -9.07 -5.56 22.18
CA PRO A 266 -10.16 -5.76 23.14
C PRO A 266 -11.09 -4.55 23.28
N ASP A 267 -10.58 -3.32 23.29
CA ASP A 267 -11.41 -2.09 23.36
C ASP A 267 -12.24 -1.92 22.10
N LEU A 268 -11.65 -2.24 20.94
CA LEU A 268 -12.38 -2.27 19.67
C LEU A 268 -13.55 -3.25 19.73
N LEU A 269 -13.33 -4.48 20.21
CA LEU A 269 -14.40 -5.46 20.35
C LEU A 269 -15.47 -5.00 21.36
N ALA A 270 -15.07 -4.39 22.47
CA ALA A 270 -15.99 -3.86 23.48
C ALA A 270 -16.90 -2.75 22.92
N ALA A 271 -16.42 -1.98 21.94
CA ALA A 271 -17.22 -0.95 21.28
C ALA A 271 -18.46 -1.49 20.57
N PHE A 272 -18.41 -2.74 20.09
CA PHE A 272 -19.54 -3.38 19.43
C PHE A 272 -20.57 -3.97 20.42
N SER A 273 -20.26 -4.03 21.71
CA SER A 273 -21.17 -4.51 22.73
C SER A 273 -22.41 -3.60 22.78
N GLY A 274 -23.59 -4.21 22.68
CA GLY A 274 -24.87 -3.49 22.67
C GLY A 274 -25.33 -2.96 21.31
N LEU A 275 -24.52 -3.05 20.26
CA LEU A 275 -24.96 -2.78 18.88
C LEU A 275 -25.68 -4.01 18.31
N ASP A 276 -26.77 -3.79 17.56
CA ASP A 276 -27.45 -4.86 16.85
C ASP A 276 -26.82 -5.09 15.46
N VAL A 277 -25.58 -5.59 15.48
CA VAL A 277 -24.74 -5.88 14.30
C VAL A 277 -24.19 -7.30 14.34
N GLU A 278 -23.82 -7.83 13.18
CA GLU A 278 -22.92 -8.98 13.04
C GLU A 278 -21.50 -8.46 12.82
N LEU A 279 -20.62 -8.65 13.79
CA LEU A 279 -19.21 -8.27 13.71
C LEU A 279 -18.38 -9.41 13.13
N VAL A 280 -17.62 -9.11 12.06
CA VAL A 280 -16.59 -9.99 11.52
C VAL A 280 -15.25 -9.30 11.73
N ALA A 281 -14.45 -9.80 12.68
CA ALA A 281 -13.15 -9.20 12.99
C ALA A 281 -12.02 -10.04 12.39
N THR A 282 -11.15 -9.37 11.61
CA THR A 282 -10.01 -9.96 10.91
C THR A 282 -8.71 -9.25 11.32
N GLY A 283 -7.58 -9.94 11.24
CA GLY A 283 -6.26 -9.32 11.51
C GLY A 283 -5.91 -9.17 13.00
N GLY A 284 -6.84 -9.43 13.90
CA GLY A 284 -6.58 -9.42 15.34
C GLY A 284 -5.73 -10.63 15.80
N PRO A 285 -5.36 -10.66 17.12
CA PRO A 285 -4.62 -11.77 17.66
C PRO A 285 -5.39 -13.09 17.47
N ALA A 286 -4.65 -14.19 17.27
CA ALA A 286 -5.22 -15.52 17.04
C ALA A 286 -6.18 -15.99 18.14
N THR A 287 -6.00 -15.46 19.35
CA THR A 287 -6.88 -15.70 20.50
C THR A 287 -7.18 -14.38 21.21
N VAL A 288 -8.46 -14.09 21.38
CA VAL A 288 -8.91 -12.96 22.19
C VAL A 288 -9.47 -13.49 23.50
N PRO A 289 -8.82 -13.23 24.65
CA PRO A 289 -9.31 -13.71 25.94
C PRO A 289 -10.75 -13.27 26.19
N GLY A 290 -11.64 -14.21 26.53
CA GLY A 290 -13.04 -13.93 26.81
C GLY A 290 -13.96 -13.69 25.60
N ALA A 291 -13.44 -13.65 24.38
CA ALA A 291 -14.25 -13.56 23.16
C ALA A 291 -14.49 -14.97 22.60
N ALA A 292 -15.76 -15.41 22.64
CA ALA A 292 -16.20 -16.63 21.98
C ALA A 292 -16.93 -16.28 20.68
N ALA A 293 -16.63 -16.99 19.61
CA ALA A 293 -17.37 -16.87 18.35
C ALA A 293 -18.87 -17.19 18.58
N SER A 294 -19.73 -16.39 17.98
CA SER A 294 -21.18 -16.50 18.11
C SER A 294 -21.85 -16.10 16.77
N ASP A 295 -23.17 -16.08 16.74
CA ASP A 295 -23.91 -15.55 15.61
C ASP A 295 -23.75 -14.02 15.41
N ARG A 296 -23.25 -13.32 16.45
CA ARG A 296 -22.95 -11.88 16.42
C ARG A 296 -21.47 -11.53 16.30
N LEU A 297 -20.57 -12.45 16.60
CA LEU A 297 -19.13 -12.26 16.54
C LEU A 297 -18.46 -13.42 15.81
N ARG A 298 -17.82 -13.11 14.70
CA ARG A 298 -17.02 -14.05 13.91
C ARG A 298 -15.57 -13.61 13.92
N LEU A 299 -14.69 -14.55 14.22
CA LEU A 299 -13.23 -14.36 14.31
C LEU A 299 -12.52 -15.30 13.31
N PRO A 300 -12.71 -15.12 12.01
CA PRO A 300 -12.01 -15.96 11.04
C PRO A 300 -10.52 -15.65 11.06
N HIS A 301 -9.69 -16.67 11.07
CA HIS A 301 -8.23 -16.49 10.98
C HIS A 301 -7.82 -15.83 9.66
N ARG A 302 -8.51 -16.21 8.58
CA ARG A 302 -8.30 -15.67 7.23
C ARG A 302 -9.62 -15.67 6.47
N LEU A 303 -9.93 -14.60 5.81
CA LEU A 303 -11.15 -14.47 5.03
C LEU A 303 -10.90 -13.56 3.82
N PRO A 304 -11.26 -13.97 2.60
CA PRO A 304 -11.15 -13.11 1.45
C PRO A 304 -12.02 -11.86 1.60
N LEU A 305 -11.38 -10.70 1.70
CA LEU A 305 -12.09 -9.42 1.90
C LEU A 305 -13.00 -9.07 0.71
N ASN A 306 -12.61 -9.44 -0.51
CA ASN A 306 -13.43 -9.28 -1.71
C ASN A 306 -14.73 -10.10 -1.67
N GLN A 307 -14.82 -11.13 -0.82
CA GLN A 307 -16.03 -11.90 -0.57
C GLN A 307 -16.82 -11.37 0.62
N LEU A 308 -16.16 -10.80 1.60
CA LEU A 308 -16.77 -10.25 2.81
C LEU A 308 -17.38 -8.85 2.57
N LEU A 309 -16.58 -7.94 2.01
CA LEU A 309 -16.92 -6.51 1.90
C LEU A 309 -18.23 -6.24 1.15
N PRO A 310 -18.61 -6.95 0.06
CA PRO A 310 -19.88 -6.74 -0.63
C PRO A 310 -21.11 -6.91 0.27
N GLY A 311 -21.00 -7.71 1.34
CA GLY A 311 -22.05 -7.95 2.31
C GLY A 311 -22.01 -7.06 3.56
N CYS A 312 -21.04 -6.16 3.65
CA CYS A 312 -20.86 -5.30 4.81
C CYS A 312 -21.62 -3.98 4.71
N ALA A 313 -22.20 -3.55 5.81
CA ALA A 313 -22.80 -2.22 5.97
C ALA A 313 -21.76 -1.15 6.31
N ALA A 314 -20.65 -1.54 6.90
CA ALA A 314 -19.50 -0.70 7.21
C ALA A 314 -18.22 -1.52 7.41
N VAL A 315 -17.07 -0.86 7.27
CA VAL A 315 -15.78 -1.40 7.68
C VAL A 315 -15.08 -0.43 8.64
N VAL A 316 -14.45 -0.97 9.67
CA VAL A 316 -13.63 -0.23 10.64
C VAL A 316 -12.18 -0.66 10.45
N HIS A 317 -11.27 0.31 10.24
CA HIS A 317 -9.87 0.02 9.99
C HIS A 317 -8.93 1.21 10.27
N GLN A 318 -7.64 0.98 10.10
CA GLN A 318 -6.58 1.94 10.42
C GLN A 318 -6.22 2.91 9.27
N GLY A 319 -6.84 2.80 8.09
CA GLY A 319 -6.63 3.71 6.97
C GLY A 319 -5.60 3.26 5.94
N GLY A 320 -5.03 2.07 6.09
CA GLY A 320 -4.07 1.54 5.10
C GLY A 320 -4.65 1.49 3.69
N SER A 321 -3.84 1.88 2.68
CA SER A 321 -4.25 2.10 1.29
C SER A 321 -4.96 0.90 0.66
N SER A 322 -4.50 -0.33 0.93
CA SER A 322 -5.10 -1.55 0.36
C SER A 322 -6.53 -1.77 0.82
N LEU A 323 -6.78 -1.60 2.12
CA LEU A 323 -8.13 -1.81 2.68
C LEU A 323 -9.06 -0.66 2.33
N PHE A 324 -8.57 0.58 2.37
CA PHE A 324 -9.30 1.75 1.87
C PHE A 324 -9.79 1.52 0.44
N ALA A 325 -8.86 1.14 -0.47
CA ALA A 325 -9.20 0.94 -1.87
C ALA A 325 -10.13 -0.25 -2.08
N ALA A 326 -9.96 -1.35 -1.35
CA ALA A 326 -10.86 -2.50 -1.39
C ALA A 326 -12.28 -2.13 -0.93
N ALA A 327 -12.42 -1.43 0.20
CA ALA A 327 -13.71 -0.99 0.70
C ALA A 327 -14.39 0.02 -0.25
N ALA A 328 -13.63 0.96 -0.79
CA ALA A 328 -14.12 1.92 -1.78
C ALA A 328 -14.58 1.24 -3.07
N ALA A 329 -13.84 0.24 -3.57
CA ALA A 329 -14.22 -0.55 -4.74
C ALA A 329 -15.55 -1.31 -4.57
N HIS A 330 -15.91 -1.65 -3.33
CA HIS A 330 -17.18 -2.30 -3.00
C HIS A 330 -18.28 -1.32 -2.55
N GLY A 331 -17.97 -0.03 -2.43
CA GLY A 331 -18.92 1.00 -1.97
C GLY A 331 -19.32 0.84 -0.51
N VAL A 332 -18.41 0.34 0.32
CA VAL A 332 -18.63 0.13 1.76
C VAL A 332 -18.25 1.39 2.52
N PRO A 333 -19.14 1.97 3.33
CA PRO A 333 -18.82 3.04 4.27
C PRO A 333 -17.69 2.67 5.20
N GLN A 334 -16.75 3.60 5.42
CA GLN A 334 -15.55 3.32 6.19
C GLN A 334 -15.49 4.18 7.46
N LEU A 335 -15.11 3.57 8.58
CA LEU A 335 -14.74 4.26 9.80
C LEU A 335 -13.25 4.06 10.00
N ILE A 336 -12.49 5.15 9.89
CA ILE A 336 -11.02 5.10 9.97
C ILE A 336 -10.54 5.65 11.31
N VAL A 337 -9.67 4.89 11.96
CA VAL A 337 -8.86 5.33 13.11
C VAL A 337 -7.41 5.28 12.65
N PRO A 338 -6.85 6.37 12.10
CA PRO A 338 -5.58 6.33 11.40
C PRO A 338 -4.40 6.09 12.35
N THR A 339 -3.48 5.23 11.95
CA THR A 339 -2.25 4.94 12.72
C THR A 339 -1.21 6.05 12.63
N ARG A 340 -1.35 7.03 11.76
CA ARG A 340 -0.40 8.13 11.52
C ARG A 340 0.99 7.65 11.13
N PHE A 341 1.04 6.54 10.41
CA PHE A 341 2.30 5.92 10.04
C PHE A 341 2.84 6.40 8.69
N TRP A 342 1.99 6.44 7.67
CA TRP A 342 2.40 6.75 6.30
C TRP A 342 1.49 7.76 5.61
N ASP A 343 0.33 7.34 5.13
CA ASP A 343 -0.63 8.16 4.38
C ASP A 343 -2.08 8.01 4.86
N GLU A 344 -2.26 7.41 6.03
CA GLU A 344 -3.57 7.07 6.58
C GLU A 344 -4.41 8.31 6.86
N GLU A 345 -3.81 9.39 7.38
CA GLU A 345 -4.55 10.64 7.66
C GLU A 345 -5.09 11.27 6.36
N ALA A 346 -4.28 11.34 5.31
CA ALA A 346 -4.75 11.94 4.06
C ALA A 346 -5.78 11.08 3.34
N THR A 347 -5.67 9.77 3.47
CA THR A 347 -6.69 8.82 2.99
C THR A 347 -8.00 9.02 3.75
N ALA A 348 -7.91 9.19 5.06
CA ALA A 348 -9.05 9.45 5.93
C ALA A 348 -9.74 10.78 5.60
N ASP A 349 -8.98 11.86 5.47
CA ASP A 349 -9.48 13.18 5.06
C ASP A 349 -10.16 13.16 3.68
N TYR A 350 -9.58 12.44 2.73
CA TYR A 350 -10.20 12.28 1.42
C TYR A 350 -11.57 11.61 1.53
N LEU A 351 -11.66 10.55 2.33
CA LEU A 351 -12.89 9.80 2.53
C LEU A 351 -14.00 10.68 3.17
N GLU A 352 -13.65 11.51 4.16
CA GLU A 352 -14.60 12.43 4.80
C GLU A 352 -15.09 13.50 3.82
N ARG A 353 -14.20 14.11 3.04
CA ARG A 353 -14.57 15.08 2.00
C ARG A 353 -15.51 14.49 0.95
N ARG A 354 -15.39 13.19 0.67
CA ARG A 354 -16.29 12.44 -0.23
C ARG A 354 -17.58 12.00 0.44
N ASN A 355 -17.73 12.25 1.75
CA ASN A 355 -18.83 11.77 2.57
C ASN A 355 -19.04 10.25 2.48
N ALA A 356 -17.94 9.50 2.27
CA ALA A 356 -17.94 8.04 2.13
C ALA A 356 -17.52 7.30 3.41
N GLY A 357 -17.27 8.04 4.48
CA GLY A 357 -16.87 7.50 5.78
C GLY A 357 -16.78 8.55 6.86
N ARG A 358 -16.17 8.15 7.98
CA ARG A 358 -15.87 9.01 9.15
C ARG A 358 -14.48 8.69 9.65
N VAL A 359 -13.87 9.67 10.31
CA VAL A 359 -12.54 9.56 10.91
C VAL A 359 -12.65 9.78 12.42
N LEU A 360 -11.94 8.99 13.18
CA LEU A 360 -11.77 9.19 14.63
C LEU A 360 -10.31 9.52 14.93
N ASP A 361 -10.11 10.50 15.81
CA ASP A 361 -8.79 10.77 16.35
C ASP A 361 -8.32 9.59 17.22
N PRO A 362 -7.22 8.90 16.89
CA PRO A 362 -6.72 7.77 17.67
C PRO A 362 -6.52 8.11 19.15
N ALA A 363 -6.04 9.31 19.46
CA ALA A 363 -5.81 9.76 20.85
C ALA A 363 -7.10 9.92 21.67
N ARG A 364 -8.26 9.96 21.00
CA ARG A 364 -9.59 10.11 21.63
C ARG A 364 -10.51 8.94 21.36
N CYS A 365 -9.99 7.89 20.73
CA CYS A 365 -10.76 6.72 20.34
C CYS A 365 -10.85 5.73 21.51
N ASP A 366 -11.94 5.80 22.24
CA ASP A 366 -12.33 4.79 23.22
C ASP A 366 -13.53 3.96 22.72
N ALA A 367 -13.92 2.93 23.46
CA ALA A 367 -15.03 2.06 23.10
C ALA A 367 -16.37 2.82 22.91
N ARG A 368 -16.57 3.92 23.61
CA ARG A 368 -17.77 4.74 23.55
C ARG A 368 -17.76 5.59 22.26
N THR A 369 -16.69 6.34 22.01
CA THR A 369 -16.56 7.19 20.83
C THR A 369 -16.63 6.38 19.55
N LEU A 370 -16.00 5.20 19.52
CA LEU A 370 -16.08 4.26 18.40
C LEU A 370 -17.51 3.76 18.18
N ARG A 371 -18.23 3.38 19.24
CA ARG A 371 -19.62 2.94 19.16
C ARG A 371 -20.55 4.03 18.63
N ASP A 372 -20.41 5.25 19.16
CA ASP A 372 -21.22 6.40 18.77
C ASP A 372 -20.98 6.76 17.28
N ALA A 373 -19.71 6.77 16.85
CA ALA A 373 -19.35 7.02 15.46
C ALA A 373 -19.86 5.93 14.51
N LEU A 374 -19.76 4.67 14.90
CA LEU A 374 -20.27 3.54 14.11
C LEU A 374 -21.80 3.58 13.99
N SER A 375 -22.48 3.86 15.09
CA SER A 375 -23.94 4.03 15.11
C SER A 375 -24.39 5.16 14.17
N GLY A 376 -23.68 6.29 14.22
CA GLY A 376 -23.90 7.43 13.33
C GLY A 376 -23.65 7.08 11.87
N LEU A 377 -22.56 6.36 11.58
CA LEU A 377 -22.22 5.91 10.22
C LEU A 377 -23.31 4.99 9.65
N LEU A 378 -23.73 3.99 10.40
CA LEU A 378 -24.77 3.03 10.00
C LEU A 378 -26.13 3.71 9.82
N GLY A 379 -26.45 4.72 10.64
CA GLY A 379 -27.70 5.48 10.63
C GLY A 379 -27.78 6.57 9.55
N THR A 380 -26.67 6.92 8.86
CA THR A 380 -26.62 8.06 7.95
C THR A 380 -26.70 7.62 6.47
N PRO A 381 -27.85 7.76 5.79
CA PRO A 381 -27.99 7.39 4.38
C PRO A 381 -27.02 8.10 3.44
N ALA A 382 -26.68 9.36 3.74
CA ALA A 382 -25.76 10.15 2.93
C ALA A 382 -24.34 9.57 2.86
N VAL A 383 -23.89 8.87 3.90
CA VAL A 383 -22.56 8.22 3.89
C VAL A 383 -22.55 6.98 2.99
N ARG A 384 -23.65 6.21 3.01
CA ARG A 384 -23.82 5.10 2.06
C ARG A 384 -23.86 5.58 0.61
N GLU A 385 -24.53 6.71 0.37
CA GLU A 385 -24.56 7.33 -0.95
C GLU A 385 -23.18 7.82 -1.38
N GLY A 386 -22.43 8.48 -0.50
CA GLY A 386 -21.05 8.89 -0.78
C GLY A 386 -20.13 7.71 -1.12
N ALA A 387 -20.25 6.61 -0.38
CA ALA A 387 -19.49 5.38 -0.66
C ALA A 387 -19.90 4.75 -2.01
N ARG A 388 -21.20 4.77 -2.35
CA ARG A 388 -21.70 4.31 -3.65
C ARG A 388 -21.13 5.13 -4.80
N VAL A 389 -21.17 6.46 -4.68
CA VAL A 389 -20.62 7.38 -5.70
C VAL A 389 -19.14 7.15 -5.89
N LEU A 390 -18.39 7.00 -4.80
CA LEU A 390 -16.95 6.70 -4.86
C LEU A 390 -16.67 5.38 -5.61
N ARG A 391 -17.45 4.33 -5.34
CA ARG A 391 -17.35 3.06 -6.08
C ARG A 391 -17.57 3.26 -7.57
N GLU A 392 -18.57 4.03 -7.97
CA GLU A 392 -18.90 4.27 -9.37
C GLU A 392 -17.79 5.04 -10.09
N GLU A 393 -17.21 6.05 -9.45
CA GLU A 393 -16.04 6.76 -9.97
C GLU A 393 -14.84 5.83 -10.18
N LEU A 394 -14.55 4.97 -9.19
CA LEU A 394 -13.47 3.99 -9.31
C LEU A 394 -13.74 2.95 -10.40
N ALA A 395 -14.99 2.56 -10.61
CA ALA A 395 -15.36 1.61 -11.66
C ALA A 395 -15.11 2.15 -13.09
N MET A 396 -15.04 3.47 -13.26
CA MET A 396 -14.71 4.11 -14.54
C MET A 396 -13.21 4.05 -14.88
N LEU A 397 -12.35 3.77 -13.91
CA LEU A 397 -10.91 3.60 -14.18
C LEU A 397 -10.64 2.30 -14.94
N PRO A 398 -9.63 2.27 -15.83
CA PRO A 398 -9.26 1.07 -16.57
C PRO A 398 -8.86 -0.06 -15.60
N GLY A 399 -9.46 -1.23 -15.75
CA GLY A 399 -9.05 -2.41 -14.99
C GLY A 399 -7.68 -2.94 -15.45
N PRO A 400 -7.06 -3.86 -14.67
CA PRO A 400 -5.75 -4.41 -15.03
C PRO A 400 -5.67 -4.94 -16.47
N SER A 401 -6.69 -5.63 -16.96
CA SER A 401 -6.71 -6.16 -18.33
C SER A 401 -6.76 -5.06 -19.40
N ALA A 402 -7.44 -3.95 -19.12
CA ALA A 402 -7.50 -2.81 -20.03
C ALA A 402 -6.15 -2.05 -20.11
N LEU A 403 -5.31 -2.18 -19.10
CA LEU A 403 -3.98 -1.56 -19.06
C LEU A 403 -2.95 -2.34 -19.91
N VAL A 404 -3.16 -3.63 -20.15
CA VAL A 404 -2.18 -4.47 -20.89
C VAL A 404 -1.77 -3.87 -22.24
N PRO A 405 -2.68 -3.46 -23.15
CA PRO A 405 -2.28 -2.85 -24.42
C PRO A 405 -1.51 -1.52 -24.26
N VAL A 406 -1.78 -0.78 -23.19
CA VAL A 406 -1.04 0.44 -22.86
C VAL A 406 0.40 0.10 -22.49
N LEU A 407 0.58 -0.91 -21.64
CA LEU A 407 1.90 -1.39 -21.23
C LEU A 407 2.70 -1.95 -22.42
N GLU A 408 2.08 -2.71 -23.32
CA GLU A 408 2.72 -3.21 -24.54
C GLU A 408 3.26 -2.05 -25.40
N ARG A 409 2.44 -1.02 -25.62
CA ARG A 409 2.82 0.17 -26.38
C ARG A 409 3.95 0.93 -25.70
N LEU A 410 3.86 1.20 -24.39
CA LEU A 410 4.87 1.93 -23.64
C LEU A 410 6.19 1.14 -23.57
N THR A 411 6.12 -0.18 -23.42
CA THR A 411 7.30 -1.04 -23.47
C THR A 411 8.02 -0.87 -24.82
N GLY A 412 7.29 -0.93 -25.95
CA GLY A 412 7.88 -0.75 -27.28
C GLY A 412 8.49 0.64 -27.51
N LEU A 413 7.98 1.68 -26.84
CA LEU A 413 8.50 3.05 -26.93
C LEU A 413 9.77 3.28 -26.11
N HIS A 414 9.90 2.60 -24.98
CA HIS A 414 10.95 2.87 -24.00
C HIS A 414 12.02 1.79 -23.90
N GLN A 415 11.80 0.62 -24.51
CA GLN A 415 12.82 -0.43 -24.54
C GLN A 415 14.05 0.06 -25.31
N ARG A 416 15.21 -0.02 -24.69
CA ARG A 416 16.49 0.35 -25.34
C ARG A 416 17.04 -0.87 -26.07
N ILE A 417 17.25 -0.72 -27.35
CA ILE A 417 17.82 -1.74 -28.24
C ILE A 417 19.34 -1.86 -27.99
#